data_fdd849728ec7b6ece6406eb93fb9d252
#
_entry.id   fdd849728ec7b6ece6406eb93fb9d252
#
_cell.length_a   1.000
_cell.length_b   1.000
_cell.length_c   1.000
_cell.angle_alpha   90.00
_cell.angle_beta   90.00
_cell.angle_gamma   90.00
#
_symmetry.space_group_name_H-M   'P 1'
#
loop_
_entity.id
_entity.type
_entity.pdbx_description
1 polymer ?
#
loop_
_entity_poly.entity_id
_entity_poly.type
_entity_poly.pdbx_seq_one_letter_code
_entity_poly.pdbx_strand_id
1 'polypeptide(L)'
;MNYYTQKNNAGSLNISENVFVQIANDSLSELMKEELKNIVFLKNVNKQAKTHCEIDKKNHIKVDVEVYLSADCEAGKISTKIQKEIYDDIYDATEISAVKVNVIILGFISKK
;
A
#
# COMPACT_ATOMS: atom_id res chain seq x y z
N MET A 1 -14.73 -12.10 -1.27
CA MET A 1 -13.47 -11.58 -1.82
C MET A 1 -13.65 -11.25 -3.29
N ASN A 2 -13.21 -10.10 -3.71
CA ASN A 2 -13.30 -9.68 -5.10
C ASN A 2 -11.97 -9.89 -5.82
N TYR A 3 -12.07 -10.03 -7.14
CA TYR A 3 -10.90 -10.23 -7.98
C TYR A 3 -10.86 -9.15 -9.05
N TYR A 4 -9.65 -8.74 -9.40
CA TYR A 4 -9.43 -8.03 -10.65
C TYR A 4 -9.51 -9.07 -11.77
N THR A 5 -10.37 -8.83 -12.75
CA THR A 5 -10.61 -9.81 -13.82
C THR A 5 -10.30 -9.19 -15.17
N GLN A 6 -9.51 -9.89 -15.97
CA GLN A 6 -9.17 -9.51 -17.32
C GLN A 6 -9.45 -10.69 -18.23
N LYS A 7 -10.29 -10.49 -19.25
CA LYS A 7 -10.68 -11.56 -20.19
C LYS A 7 -9.95 -11.40 -21.51
N ASN A 8 -9.60 -12.53 -22.10
CA ASN A 8 -9.00 -12.57 -23.42
C ASN A 8 -9.51 -13.82 -24.15
N ASN A 9 -9.01 -14.07 -25.37
CA ASN A 9 -9.47 -15.20 -26.17
C ASN A 9 -9.11 -16.57 -25.59
N ALA A 10 -8.11 -16.63 -24.74
CA ALA A 10 -7.67 -17.88 -24.12
C ALA A 10 -8.35 -18.16 -22.79
N GLY A 11 -9.10 -17.21 -22.23
CA GLY A 11 -9.74 -17.36 -20.94
C GLY A 11 -9.77 -16.08 -20.15
N SER A 12 -9.58 -16.16 -18.83
CA SER A 12 -9.55 -14.99 -17.97
C SER A 12 -8.38 -15.05 -17.00
N LEU A 13 -7.85 -13.86 -16.68
CA LEU A 13 -6.88 -13.67 -15.62
C LEU A 13 -7.60 -13.06 -14.43
N ASN A 14 -7.48 -13.69 -13.28
CA ASN A 14 -8.11 -13.21 -12.05
C ASN A 14 -7.04 -13.00 -10.99
N ILE A 15 -6.98 -11.79 -10.43
CA ILE A 15 -6.01 -11.44 -9.39
C ILE A 15 -6.79 -11.07 -8.14
N SER A 16 -6.52 -11.77 -7.04
CA SER A 16 -7.24 -11.53 -5.79
C SER A 16 -6.74 -10.28 -5.08
N GLU A 17 -7.59 -9.74 -4.21
CA GLU A 17 -7.22 -8.60 -3.35
C GLU A 17 -5.94 -8.86 -2.55
N ASN A 18 -5.74 -10.10 -2.12
CA ASN A 18 -4.57 -10.45 -1.32
C ASN A 18 -3.24 -10.25 -2.03
N VAL A 19 -3.23 -10.37 -3.36
CA VAL A 19 -2.01 -10.11 -4.14
C VAL A 19 -1.59 -8.65 -3.99
N PHE A 20 -2.54 -7.72 -4.09
CA PHE A 20 -2.25 -6.30 -3.95
C PHE A 20 -1.83 -5.95 -2.52
N VAL A 21 -2.47 -6.55 -1.53
CA VAL A 21 -2.08 -6.37 -0.12
C VAL A 21 -0.65 -6.83 0.09
N GLN A 22 -0.29 -8.00 -0.45
CA GLN A 22 1.06 -8.52 -0.30
C GLN A 22 2.11 -7.61 -0.94
N ILE A 23 1.84 -7.14 -2.15
CA ILE A 23 2.76 -6.23 -2.84
C ILE A 23 2.93 -4.95 -2.03
N ALA A 24 1.85 -4.38 -1.53
CA ALA A 24 1.91 -3.16 -0.73
C ALA A 24 2.71 -3.37 0.56
N ASN A 25 2.49 -4.48 1.24
CA ASN A 25 3.23 -4.80 2.46
C ASN A 25 4.72 -4.97 2.20
N ASP A 26 5.07 -5.63 1.09
CA ASP A 26 6.48 -5.82 0.72
C ASP A 26 7.14 -4.49 0.37
N SER A 27 6.43 -3.61 -0.34
CA SER A 27 6.93 -2.27 -0.68
C SER A 27 7.21 -1.45 0.58
N LEU A 28 6.27 -1.45 1.52
CA LEU A 28 6.44 -0.75 2.80
C LEU A 28 7.61 -1.32 3.58
N SER A 29 7.73 -2.63 3.64
CA SER A 29 8.80 -3.30 4.36
C SER A 29 10.18 -2.88 3.82
N GLU A 30 10.31 -2.80 2.51
CA GLU A 30 11.54 -2.37 1.85
C GLU A 30 11.88 -0.92 2.19
N LEU A 31 10.89 -0.03 2.09
CA LEU A 31 11.08 1.38 2.44
C LEU A 31 11.49 1.55 3.90
N MET A 32 10.87 0.78 4.80
CA MET A 32 11.14 0.88 6.23
C MET A 32 12.53 0.36 6.60
N LYS A 33 13.11 -0.52 5.80
CA LYS A 33 14.46 -1.03 6.03
C LYS A 33 15.53 -0.01 5.60
N GLU A 34 15.23 0.84 4.66
CA GLU A 34 16.19 1.74 4.04
C GLU A 34 15.80 3.21 4.20
N GLU A 35 15.12 3.76 3.20
CA GLU A 35 14.89 5.21 3.12
C GLU A 35 14.01 5.77 4.24
N LEU A 36 13.05 4.98 4.71
CA LEU A 36 12.09 5.42 5.72
C LEU A 36 12.32 4.73 7.06
N LYS A 37 13.54 4.28 7.29
CA LYS A 37 13.92 3.68 8.57
C LYS A 37 13.76 4.72 9.69
N ASN A 38 13.08 4.33 10.76
CA ASN A 38 12.77 5.19 11.90
C ASN A 38 11.88 6.38 11.57
N ILE A 39 11.24 6.37 10.41
CA ILE A 39 10.30 7.42 10.00
C ILE A 39 8.89 6.84 9.91
N VAL A 40 8.74 5.63 9.36
CA VAL A 40 7.46 4.94 9.18
C VAL A 40 7.41 3.72 10.07
N PHE A 41 6.28 3.56 10.77
CA PHE A 41 6.05 2.44 11.68
C PHE A 41 4.68 1.83 11.38
N LEU A 42 4.58 0.49 11.45
CA LEU A 42 3.33 -0.20 11.17
C LEU A 42 2.48 -0.43 12.40
N LYS A 43 2.98 -0.18 13.59
CA LYS A 43 2.19 -0.33 14.81
C LYS A 43 2.70 0.58 15.92
N ASN A 44 1.81 0.95 16.78
CA ASN A 44 2.10 1.64 18.01
C ASN A 44 1.84 0.68 19.18
N VAL A 45 2.16 1.10 20.40
CA VAL A 45 2.16 0.25 21.61
C VAL A 45 0.94 -0.65 21.72
N ASN A 46 -0.25 -0.14 21.45
CA ASN A 46 -1.49 -0.92 21.60
C ASN A 46 -2.31 -1.02 20.31
N LYS A 47 -1.72 -0.72 19.14
CA LYS A 47 -2.48 -0.70 17.91
C LYS A 47 -1.64 -1.28 16.78
N GLN A 48 -2.31 -1.98 15.88
CA GLN A 48 -1.70 -2.51 14.67
C GLN A 48 -2.26 -1.80 13.46
N ALA A 49 -1.37 -1.39 12.58
CA ALA A 49 -1.75 -0.89 11.28
C ALA A 49 -2.13 -2.05 10.36
N LYS A 50 -2.97 -1.76 9.38
CA LYS A 50 -3.42 -2.78 8.42
C LYS A 50 -3.38 -2.23 7.01
N THR A 51 -3.19 -3.13 6.07
CA THR A 51 -3.31 -2.84 4.65
C THR A 51 -4.61 -3.46 4.15
N HIS A 52 -5.41 -2.67 3.46
CA HIS A 52 -6.68 -3.12 2.90
C HIS A 52 -6.68 -2.93 1.39
N CYS A 53 -7.35 -3.81 0.69
CA CYS A 53 -7.56 -3.68 -0.75
C CYS A 53 -9.02 -3.92 -1.05
N GLU A 54 -9.59 -3.05 -1.87
CA GLU A 54 -10.93 -3.22 -2.42
C GLU A 54 -10.87 -3.19 -3.93
N ILE A 55 -11.58 -4.12 -4.58
CA ILE A 55 -11.73 -4.14 -6.02
C ILE A 55 -13.23 -4.04 -6.29
N ASP A 56 -13.65 -3.00 -7.02
CA ASP A 56 -15.06 -2.81 -7.31
C ASP A 56 -15.46 -3.57 -8.59
N LYS A 57 -16.75 -3.50 -8.93
CA LYS A 57 -17.30 -4.22 -10.08
C LYS A 57 -16.75 -3.73 -11.42
N LYS A 58 -16.15 -2.56 -11.44
CA LYS A 58 -15.55 -1.97 -12.65
C LYS A 58 -14.05 -2.18 -12.71
N ASN A 59 -13.50 -3.08 -11.88
CA ASN A 59 -12.07 -3.35 -11.80
C ASN A 59 -11.24 -2.15 -11.35
N HIS A 60 -11.84 -1.22 -10.58
CA HIS A 60 -11.06 -0.19 -9.92
C HIS A 60 -10.49 -0.77 -8.64
N ILE A 61 -9.20 -0.56 -8.42
CA ILE A 61 -8.49 -1.10 -7.27
C ILE A 61 -8.11 0.03 -6.34
N LYS A 62 -8.46 -0.13 -5.07
CA LYS A 62 -8.11 0.83 -4.03
C LYS A 62 -7.30 0.09 -2.97
N VAL A 63 -6.10 0.58 -2.69
CA VAL A 63 -5.22 0.02 -1.66
C VAL A 63 -5.04 1.09 -0.59
N ASP A 64 -5.43 0.77 0.64
CA ASP A 64 -5.28 1.66 1.79
C ASP A 64 -4.21 1.09 2.70
N VAL A 65 -3.18 1.89 3.00
CA VAL A 65 -2.14 1.49 3.94
C VAL A 65 -2.19 2.42 5.15
N GLU A 66 -2.23 1.81 6.32
CA GLU A 66 -2.25 2.53 7.59
C GLU A 66 -0.84 2.54 8.19
N VAL A 67 -0.37 3.71 8.58
CA VAL A 67 0.99 3.86 9.10
C VAL A 67 1.00 4.85 10.26
N TYR A 68 2.03 4.74 11.08
CA TYR A 68 2.43 5.76 12.05
C TYR A 68 3.70 6.42 11.54
N LEU A 69 3.85 7.70 11.77
CA LEU A 69 5.02 8.43 11.31
C LEU A 69 5.77 9.04 12.48
N SER A 70 7.05 9.28 12.28
CA SER A 70 7.85 10.05 13.22
C SER A 70 7.28 11.47 13.32
N ALA A 71 7.22 12.01 14.55
CA ALA A 71 6.63 13.31 14.79
C ALA A 71 7.37 14.47 14.13
N ASP A 72 8.62 14.26 13.76
CA ASP A 72 9.47 15.30 13.16
C ASP A 72 9.62 15.14 11.64
N CYS A 73 8.82 14.28 11.00
CA CYS A 73 8.91 14.08 9.55
C CYS A 73 7.97 15.02 8.79
N GLU A 74 8.21 15.14 7.49
CA GLU A 74 7.32 15.86 6.59
C GLU A 74 6.26 14.90 6.04
N ALA A 75 5.12 14.84 6.69
CA ALA A 75 4.09 13.82 6.42
C ALA A 75 3.66 13.77 4.95
N GLY A 76 3.50 14.93 4.32
CA GLY A 76 3.10 14.99 2.91
C GLY A 76 4.11 14.34 1.98
N LYS A 77 5.39 14.60 2.20
CA LYS A 77 6.46 14.01 1.39
C LYS A 77 6.56 12.52 1.61
N ILE A 78 6.46 12.09 2.87
CA ILE A 78 6.54 10.66 3.20
C ILE A 78 5.36 9.90 2.59
N SER A 79 4.15 10.45 2.70
CA SER A 79 2.96 9.84 2.13
C SER A 79 3.06 9.70 0.61
N THR A 80 3.53 10.74 -0.06
CA THR A 80 3.73 10.71 -1.52
C THR A 80 4.74 9.64 -1.93
N LYS A 81 5.82 9.52 -1.17
CA LYS A 81 6.83 8.52 -1.45
C LYS A 81 6.28 7.10 -1.29
N ILE A 82 5.51 6.86 -0.25
CA ILE A 82 4.87 5.55 -0.02
C ILE A 82 3.89 5.24 -1.16
N GLN A 83 3.04 6.20 -1.52
CA GLN A 83 2.07 6.01 -2.61
C GLN A 83 2.75 5.64 -3.92
N LYS A 84 3.80 6.38 -4.26
CA LYS A 84 4.51 6.16 -5.51
C LYS A 84 5.18 4.80 -5.55
N GLU A 85 5.84 4.41 -4.47
CA GLU A 85 6.54 3.14 -4.41
C GLU A 85 5.58 1.95 -4.52
N ILE A 86 4.48 2.01 -3.80
CA ILE A 86 3.48 0.94 -3.87
C ILE A 86 2.85 0.87 -5.25
N TYR A 87 2.49 2.02 -5.81
CA TYR A 87 1.91 2.07 -7.15
C TYR A 87 2.87 1.49 -8.19
N ASP A 88 4.13 1.90 -8.15
CA ASP A 88 5.14 1.43 -9.10
C ASP A 88 5.36 -0.09 -8.97
N ASP A 89 5.41 -0.59 -7.74
CA ASP A 89 5.61 -2.02 -7.50
C ASP A 89 4.41 -2.85 -7.98
N ILE A 90 3.20 -2.35 -7.78
CA ILE A 90 2.00 -3.01 -8.30
C ILE A 90 2.03 -3.03 -9.83
N TYR A 91 2.37 -1.90 -10.45
CA TYR A 91 2.44 -1.83 -11.90
C TYR A 91 3.51 -2.77 -12.45
N ASP A 92 4.68 -2.80 -11.82
CA ASP A 92 5.78 -3.68 -12.27
C ASP A 92 5.40 -5.15 -12.18
N ALA A 93 4.63 -5.53 -11.17
CA ALA A 93 4.24 -6.92 -10.96
C ALA A 93 3.04 -7.35 -11.80
N THR A 94 2.10 -6.45 -12.05
CA THR A 94 0.79 -6.81 -12.63
C THR A 94 0.47 -6.10 -13.95
N GLU A 95 1.20 -5.05 -14.28
CA GLU A 95 0.94 -4.15 -15.42
C GLU A 95 -0.41 -3.42 -15.31
N ILE A 96 -1.01 -3.40 -14.12
CA ILE A 96 -2.29 -2.73 -13.88
C ILE A 96 -2.01 -1.32 -13.41
N SER A 97 -2.58 -0.32 -14.11
CA SER A 97 -2.41 1.09 -13.77
C SER A 97 -3.62 1.71 -13.07
N ALA A 98 -4.77 1.05 -13.12
CA ALA A 98 -6.01 1.58 -12.51
C ALA A 98 -6.06 1.28 -11.02
N VAL A 99 -5.04 1.75 -10.28
CA VAL A 99 -4.90 1.52 -8.84
C VAL A 99 -4.77 2.86 -8.14
N LYS A 100 -5.54 3.03 -7.07
CA LYS A 100 -5.44 4.18 -6.20
C LYS A 100 -4.84 3.72 -4.87
N VAL A 101 -3.76 4.36 -4.45
CA VAL A 101 -3.09 4.04 -3.19
C VAL A 101 -3.32 5.20 -2.23
N ASN A 102 -3.93 4.92 -1.09
CA ASN A 102 -4.17 5.89 -0.03
C ASN A 102 -3.28 5.56 1.16
N VAL A 103 -2.63 6.57 1.71
CA VAL A 103 -1.87 6.43 2.95
C VAL A 103 -2.68 7.07 4.06
N ILE A 104 -2.97 6.28 5.09
CA ILE A 104 -3.74 6.75 6.24
C ILE A 104 -2.78 6.85 7.42
N ILE A 105 -2.58 8.06 7.90
CA ILE A 105 -1.69 8.29 9.03
C ILE A 105 -2.51 8.15 10.31
N LEU A 106 -2.21 7.12 11.08
CA LEU A 106 -2.93 6.81 12.31
C LEU A 106 -2.45 7.65 13.49
N GLY A 107 -1.24 8.15 13.42
CA GLY A 107 -0.68 8.96 14.50
C GLY A 107 0.79 9.22 14.28
N PHE A 108 1.36 10.00 15.18
CA PHE A 108 2.77 10.37 15.18
C PHE A 108 3.45 9.81 16.42
N ILE A 109 4.68 9.36 16.24
CA ILE A 109 5.47 8.79 17.32
C ILE A 109 6.58 9.79 17.67
N SER A 110 6.59 10.25 18.90
CA SER A 110 7.63 11.15 19.37
C SER A 110 8.91 10.40 19.65
N LYS A 111 10.03 10.98 19.24
CA LYS A 111 11.34 10.50 19.62
C LYS A 111 11.73 11.12 20.96
N LYS A 112 12.37 10.33 21.75
CA LYS A 112 12.98 10.84 22.98
C LYS A 112 14.46 10.54 22.97
#